data_f6eccfa7e9f2c97dabcfeeb07feef1fb
#
_entry.id   f6eccfa7e9f2c97dabcfeeb07feef1fb
#
_cell.length_a   1.000
_cell.length_b   1.000
_cell.length_c   1.000
_cell.angle_alpha   90.00
_cell.angle_beta   90.00
_cell.angle_gamma   90.00
#
_symmetry.space_group_name_H-M   'P 1'
#
loop_
_entity.id
_entity.type
_entity.pdbx_description
1 polymer ?
#
loop_
_entity_poly.entity_id
_entity_poly.type
_entity_poly.pdbx_seq_one_letter_code
_entity_poly.pdbx_strand_id
1 'polypeptide(L)'
;NDCRFGDLAVREGYLTQEQVDELVKTQYPDFLLLGQTLVEEGYINNAQLETLITDYESENEITDLDYSNEKQDDLDRILANFFHTTDVAADEYNASYMRLLFNDLTRFIGNDFTPLCFNPCKEYPVNYCVSQTIHGDLSAKVYLDMPETTCISFASRYVNEEFTEFDEYVQASLEDFLNLHNGLYNVNISNTLGKELTLEAPEVVSDELIELSSSSYLLQVMYPFGVINFIFELKK
;
A
#
# COMPACT_ATOMS: atom_id res chain seq x y z
N ASN A 1 11.25 -0.86 -27.21
CA ASN A 1 11.41 0.61 -27.17
C ASN A 1 10.38 1.13 -26.19
N ASP A 2 10.79 1.31 -24.95
CA ASP A 2 9.95 1.89 -23.90
C ASP A 2 9.69 3.36 -24.25
N CYS A 3 8.52 3.63 -24.81
CA CYS A 3 8.04 4.98 -25.01
C CYS A 3 7.49 5.47 -23.67
N ARG A 4 8.10 6.48 -23.07
CA ARG A 4 7.60 7.07 -21.84
C ARG A 4 6.40 7.96 -22.13
N PHE A 5 5.45 8.07 -21.21
CA PHE A 5 4.25 8.90 -21.37
C PHE A 5 4.59 10.36 -21.71
N GLY A 6 5.63 10.93 -21.08
CA GLY A 6 6.13 12.25 -21.40
C GLY A 6 6.65 12.39 -22.84
N ASP A 7 7.35 11.36 -23.34
CA ASP A 7 7.86 11.34 -24.72
C ASP A 7 6.71 11.30 -25.74
N LEU A 8 5.63 10.55 -25.42
CA LEU A 8 4.41 10.53 -26.21
C LEU A 8 3.73 11.90 -26.25
N ALA A 9 3.59 12.56 -25.11
CA ALA A 9 3.00 13.90 -25.01
C ALA A 9 3.78 14.96 -25.83
N VAL A 10 5.11 14.84 -25.86
CA VAL A 10 5.98 15.70 -26.70
C VAL A 10 5.77 15.39 -28.18
N ARG A 11 5.71 14.12 -28.55
CA ARG A 11 5.51 13.69 -29.95
C ARG A 11 4.19 14.16 -30.52
N GLU A 12 3.12 14.07 -29.72
CA GLU A 12 1.78 14.53 -30.11
C GLU A 12 1.61 16.06 -30.00
N GLY A 13 2.63 16.78 -29.52
CA GLY A 13 2.67 18.23 -29.52
C GLY A 13 1.92 18.90 -28.35
N TYR A 14 1.58 18.15 -27.32
CA TYR A 14 0.92 18.68 -26.11
C TYR A 14 1.90 19.36 -25.16
N LEU A 15 3.16 18.91 -25.11
CA LEU A 15 4.21 19.44 -24.27
C LEU A 15 5.52 19.66 -25.04
N THR A 16 6.39 20.50 -24.47
CA THR A 16 7.81 20.55 -24.87
C THR A 16 8.64 19.61 -23.97
N GLN A 17 9.81 19.20 -24.44
CA GLN A 17 10.72 18.38 -23.65
C GLN A 17 11.10 19.08 -22.33
N GLU A 18 11.29 20.40 -22.34
CA GLU A 18 11.63 21.20 -21.17
C GLU A 18 10.51 21.15 -20.11
N GLN A 19 9.24 21.19 -20.55
CA GLN A 19 8.08 21.06 -19.67
C GLN A 19 7.98 19.66 -19.05
N VAL A 20 8.25 18.62 -19.83
CA VAL A 20 8.29 17.24 -19.30
C VAL A 20 9.41 17.09 -18.27
N ASP A 21 10.62 17.59 -18.57
CA ASP A 21 11.77 17.50 -17.66
C ASP A 21 11.55 18.29 -16.34
N GLU A 22 10.78 19.37 -16.40
CA GLU A 22 10.41 20.17 -15.21
C GLU A 22 9.36 19.46 -14.36
N LEU A 23 8.34 18.88 -15.00
CA LEU A 23 7.27 18.13 -14.32
C LEU A 23 7.79 16.85 -13.67
N VAL A 24 8.68 16.12 -14.34
CA VAL A 24 9.31 14.89 -13.82
C VAL A 24 10.19 15.15 -12.59
N LYS A 25 10.78 16.35 -12.46
CA LYS A 25 11.56 16.72 -11.27
C LYS A 25 10.73 16.89 -10.00
N THR A 26 9.43 17.12 -10.15
CA THR A 26 8.51 17.44 -9.05
C THR A 26 7.64 16.29 -8.62
N GLN A 27 7.58 15.18 -9.36
CA GLN A 27 6.68 14.07 -9.07
C GLN A 27 7.28 12.69 -9.39
N TYR A 28 6.82 11.66 -8.68
CA TYR A 28 7.08 10.25 -8.98
C TYR A 28 6.47 9.89 -10.35
N PRO A 29 7.16 9.07 -11.16
CA PRO A 29 6.75 8.77 -12.53
C PRO A 29 5.65 7.69 -12.58
N ASP A 30 4.44 8.03 -12.17
CA ASP A 30 3.24 7.32 -12.59
C ASP A 30 2.64 8.13 -13.76
N PHE A 31 2.52 7.53 -14.94
CA PHE A 31 2.03 8.24 -16.13
C PHE A 31 0.59 8.75 -15.95
N LEU A 32 -0.21 8.10 -15.08
CA LEU A 32 -1.56 8.55 -14.74
C LEU A 32 -1.52 9.80 -13.86
N LEU A 33 -0.61 9.88 -12.90
CA LEU A 33 -0.39 11.07 -12.07
C LEU A 33 0.11 12.26 -12.91
N LEU A 34 1.05 11.99 -13.82
CA LEU A 34 1.51 13.00 -14.77
C LEU A 34 0.35 13.47 -15.64
N GLY A 35 -0.47 12.55 -16.14
CA GLY A 35 -1.65 12.86 -16.94
C GLY A 35 -2.67 13.75 -16.20
N GLN A 36 -2.97 13.44 -14.95
CA GLN A 36 -3.83 14.28 -14.10
C GLN A 36 -3.25 15.67 -13.88
N THR A 37 -1.96 15.76 -13.56
CA THR A 37 -1.26 17.04 -13.39
C THR A 37 -1.33 17.89 -14.66
N LEU A 38 -1.20 17.28 -15.83
CA LEU A 38 -1.32 17.99 -17.11
C LEU A 38 -2.71 18.60 -17.33
N VAL A 39 -3.77 17.92 -16.88
CA VAL A 39 -5.14 18.45 -16.92
C VAL A 39 -5.31 19.57 -15.89
N GLU A 40 -4.84 19.40 -14.67
CA GLU A 40 -4.95 20.39 -13.59
C GLU A 40 -4.21 21.69 -13.92
N GLU A 41 -3.03 21.59 -14.51
CA GLU A 41 -2.23 22.73 -14.96
C GLU A 41 -2.72 23.33 -16.32
N GLY A 42 -3.74 22.73 -16.94
CA GLY A 42 -4.36 23.25 -18.15
C GLY A 42 -3.60 23.01 -19.44
N TYR A 43 -2.60 22.12 -19.45
CA TYR A 43 -1.83 21.77 -20.67
C TYR A 43 -2.65 20.92 -21.63
N ILE A 44 -3.51 20.03 -21.11
CA ILE A 44 -4.42 19.18 -21.88
C ILE A 44 -5.80 19.16 -21.22
N ASN A 45 -6.84 18.75 -21.97
CA ASN A 45 -8.16 18.47 -21.43
C ASN A 45 -8.38 16.97 -21.20
N ASN A 46 -9.48 16.59 -20.53
CA ASN A 46 -9.78 15.20 -20.22
C ASN A 46 -9.87 14.29 -21.46
N ALA A 47 -10.42 14.79 -22.57
CA ALA A 47 -10.52 13.99 -23.81
C ALA A 47 -9.14 13.72 -24.44
N GLN A 48 -8.23 14.69 -24.35
CA GLN A 48 -6.85 14.53 -24.79
C GLN A 48 -6.08 13.60 -23.87
N LEU A 49 -6.35 13.64 -22.54
CA LEU A 49 -5.77 12.69 -21.60
C LEU A 49 -6.19 11.26 -21.90
N GLU A 50 -7.49 11.00 -22.13
CA GLU A 50 -7.99 9.66 -22.48
C GLU A 50 -7.34 9.11 -23.77
N THR A 51 -7.20 9.97 -24.79
CA THR A 51 -6.52 9.60 -26.03
C THR A 51 -5.04 9.26 -25.76
N LEU A 52 -4.35 10.11 -24.99
CA LEU A 52 -2.93 9.94 -24.67
C LEU A 52 -2.67 8.66 -23.85
N ILE A 53 -3.56 8.33 -22.90
CA ILE A 53 -3.48 7.09 -22.13
C ILE A 53 -3.67 5.89 -23.05
N THR A 54 -4.70 5.89 -23.90
CA THR A 54 -5.00 4.79 -24.83
C THR A 54 -3.84 4.56 -25.81
N ASP A 55 -3.26 5.62 -26.34
CA ASP A 55 -2.12 5.55 -27.26
C ASP A 55 -0.87 5.01 -26.54
N TYR A 56 -0.60 5.49 -25.31
CA TYR A 56 0.51 5.01 -24.49
C TYR A 56 0.39 3.52 -24.16
N GLU A 57 -0.77 3.07 -23.70
CA GLU A 57 -1.05 1.66 -23.41
C GLU A 57 -0.88 0.79 -24.65
N SER A 58 -1.41 1.24 -25.80
CA SER A 58 -1.32 0.52 -27.07
C SER A 58 0.13 0.42 -27.59
N GLU A 59 0.93 1.49 -27.47
CA GLU A 59 2.32 1.50 -27.96
C GLU A 59 3.27 0.71 -27.08
N ASN A 60 2.99 0.62 -25.78
CA ASN A 60 3.83 -0.13 -24.85
C ASN A 60 3.31 -1.54 -24.62
N GLU A 61 2.22 -1.97 -25.31
CA GLU A 61 1.57 -3.27 -25.12
C GLU A 61 1.30 -3.57 -23.63
N ILE A 62 0.93 -2.52 -22.87
CA ILE A 62 0.72 -2.63 -21.42
C ILE A 62 -0.53 -3.47 -21.19
N THR A 63 -0.33 -4.64 -20.62
CA THR A 63 -1.39 -5.50 -20.13
C THR A 63 -1.56 -5.32 -18.62
N ASP A 64 -2.69 -5.74 -18.04
CA ASP A 64 -2.89 -5.73 -16.59
C ASP A 64 -1.76 -6.45 -15.83
N LEU A 65 -1.07 -7.39 -16.50
CA LEU A 65 0.06 -8.11 -15.95
C LEU A 65 1.34 -7.26 -15.89
N ASP A 66 1.56 -6.40 -16.89
CA ASP A 66 2.73 -5.51 -16.98
C ASP A 66 2.60 -4.37 -15.97
N TYR A 67 1.40 -3.85 -15.77
CA TYR A 67 1.10 -2.93 -14.66
C TYR A 67 1.44 -3.52 -13.30
N SER A 68 1.13 -4.79 -13.10
CA SER A 68 1.45 -5.45 -11.83
C SER A 68 2.97 -5.63 -11.65
N ASN A 69 3.73 -5.84 -12.72
CA ASN A 69 5.19 -6.02 -12.67
C ASN A 69 5.94 -4.69 -12.45
N GLU A 70 5.56 -3.59 -13.11
CA GLU A 70 6.15 -2.27 -12.86
C GLU A 70 5.86 -1.77 -11.44
N LYS A 71 4.63 -1.94 -10.97
CA LYS A 71 4.29 -1.65 -9.58
C LYS A 71 5.07 -2.53 -8.60
N GLN A 72 5.33 -3.78 -8.96
CA GLN A 72 6.13 -4.69 -8.14
C GLN A 72 7.59 -4.21 -8.04
N ASP A 73 8.20 -3.77 -9.14
CA ASP A 73 9.57 -3.23 -9.17
C ASP A 73 9.68 -1.91 -8.39
N ASP A 74 8.65 -1.07 -8.43
CA ASP A 74 8.58 0.16 -7.64
C ASP A 74 8.38 -0.13 -6.15
N LEU A 75 7.54 -1.10 -5.82
CA LEU A 75 7.40 -1.60 -4.45
C LEU A 75 8.69 -2.22 -3.94
N ASP A 76 9.38 -3.01 -4.75
CA ASP A 76 10.67 -3.59 -4.39
C ASP A 76 11.75 -2.53 -4.16
N ARG A 77 11.75 -1.44 -4.95
CA ARG A 77 12.60 -0.27 -4.72
C ARG A 77 12.25 0.48 -3.45
N ILE A 78 10.96 0.70 -3.19
CA ILE A 78 10.49 1.32 -1.94
C ILE A 78 10.90 0.44 -0.76
N LEU A 79 10.65 -0.85 -0.84
CA LEU A 79 11.05 -1.81 0.18
C LEU A 79 12.57 -1.82 0.38
N ALA A 80 13.37 -1.91 -0.68
CA ALA A 80 14.83 -1.91 -0.59
C ALA A 80 15.39 -0.60 -0.01
N ASN A 81 14.82 0.55 -0.36
CA ASN A 81 15.23 1.84 0.18
C ASN A 81 14.74 2.08 1.61
N PHE A 82 13.60 1.50 1.97
CA PHE A 82 12.96 1.68 3.25
C PHE A 82 13.52 0.72 4.31
N PHE A 83 13.87 -0.50 3.92
CA PHE A 83 14.45 -1.53 4.77
C PHE A 83 15.99 -1.54 4.71
N HIS A 84 16.64 -0.40 4.90
CA HIS A 84 18.09 -0.34 5.08
C HIS A 84 18.60 -1.16 6.28
N THR A 85 17.74 -1.71 7.08
CA THR A 85 18.05 -2.66 8.13
C THR A 85 17.89 -4.09 7.62
N THR A 86 18.91 -4.60 7.14
CA THR A 86 19.33 -5.80 6.45
C THR A 86 18.73 -7.14 6.91
N ASP A 87 18.27 -7.30 8.14
CA ASP A 87 17.86 -8.60 8.66
C ASP A 87 16.38 -8.94 8.40
N VAL A 88 15.51 -7.95 8.23
CA VAL A 88 14.07 -8.14 8.01
C VAL A 88 13.73 -8.27 6.53
N ALA A 89 14.42 -7.53 5.67
CA ALA A 89 14.28 -7.66 4.21
C ALA A 89 14.88 -8.98 3.67
N ALA A 90 15.77 -9.62 4.44
CA ALA A 90 16.34 -10.92 4.10
C ALA A 90 15.40 -12.09 4.46
N ASP A 91 14.35 -11.85 5.26
CA ASP A 91 13.34 -12.84 5.57
C ASP A 91 12.23 -12.79 4.49
N GLU A 92 12.18 -13.82 3.66
CA GLU A 92 11.23 -13.96 2.57
C GLU A 92 9.76 -13.84 3.02
N TYR A 93 9.45 -14.27 4.24
CA TYR A 93 8.11 -14.14 4.82
C TYR A 93 7.73 -12.67 5.05
N ASN A 94 8.63 -11.89 5.64
CA ASN A 94 8.40 -10.48 5.90
C ASN A 94 8.33 -9.66 4.62
N ALA A 95 9.24 -9.90 3.68
CA ALA A 95 9.24 -9.22 2.40
C ALA A 95 7.94 -9.50 1.61
N SER A 96 7.50 -10.75 1.59
CA SER A 96 6.24 -11.15 0.95
C SER A 96 5.03 -10.49 1.62
N TYR A 97 4.99 -10.46 2.96
CA TYR A 97 3.92 -9.80 3.72
C TYR A 97 3.80 -8.31 3.37
N MET A 98 4.93 -7.61 3.37
CA MET A 98 4.97 -6.17 3.11
C MET A 98 4.58 -5.82 1.67
N ARG A 99 5.07 -6.59 0.68
CA ARG A 99 4.68 -6.41 -0.72
C ARG A 99 3.17 -6.54 -0.89
N LEU A 100 2.60 -7.60 -0.31
CA LEU A 100 1.16 -7.82 -0.38
C LEU A 100 0.39 -6.70 0.34
N LEU A 101 0.87 -6.25 1.51
CA LEU A 101 0.24 -5.16 2.25
C LEU A 101 0.18 -3.87 1.44
N PHE A 102 1.28 -3.46 0.80
CA PHE A 102 1.29 -2.27 -0.04
C PHE A 102 0.40 -2.43 -1.30
N ASN A 103 0.34 -3.62 -1.87
CA ASN A 103 -0.59 -3.91 -2.96
C ASN A 103 -2.06 -3.80 -2.51
N ASP A 104 -2.39 -4.35 -1.35
CA ASP A 104 -3.75 -4.29 -0.80
C ASP A 104 -4.12 -2.87 -0.39
N LEU A 105 -3.21 -2.12 0.22
CA LEU A 105 -3.42 -0.69 0.50
C LEU A 105 -3.69 0.10 -0.78
N THR A 106 -2.89 -0.12 -1.83
CA THR A 106 -3.09 0.52 -3.15
C THR A 106 -4.45 0.17 -3.74
N ARG A 107 -4.83 -1.10 -3.66
CA ARG A 107 -6.05 -1.62 -4.29
C ARG A 107 -7.32 -1.20 -3.56
N PHE A 108 -7.33 -1.28 -2.24
CA PHE A 108 -8.54 -1.14 -1.43
C PHE A 108 -8.68 0.26 -0.80
N ILE A 109 -7.58 0.94 -0.51
CA ILE A 109 -7.60 2.22 0.20
C ILE A 109 -7.21 3.38 -0.73
N GLY A 110 -6.25 3.14 -1.61
CA GLY A 110 -5.73 4.12 -2.58
C GLY A 110 -4.22 4.15 -2.61
N ASN A 111 -3.67 4.70 -3.69
CA ASN A 111 -2.23 4.78 -3.92
C ASN A 111 -1.59 6.09 -3.41
N ASP A 112 -2.37 6.96 -2.77
CA ASP A 112 -1.97 8.27 -2.25
C ASP A 112 -1.34 8.19 -0.84
N PHE A 113 -0.55 7.15 -0.59
CA PHE A 113 0.13 6.97 0.68
C PHE A 113 1.65 7.09 0.59
N THR A 114 2.26 7.40 1.73
CA THR A 114 3.71 7.46 1.91
C THR A 114 4.12 6.62 3.11
N PRO A 115 4.97 5.59 2.94
CA PRO A 115 5.59 4.91 4.06
C PRO A 115 6.49 5.86 4.85
N LEU A 116 6.33 5.94 6.17
CA LEU A 116 7.10 6.86 7.02
C LEU A 116 8.29 6.19 7.69
N CYS A 117 8.06 5.05 8.34
CA CYS A 117 9.10 4.34 9.07
C CYS A 117 8.79 2.84 9.15
N PHE A 118 9.84 2.07 9.36
CA PHE A 118 9.77 0.67 9.76
C PHE A 118 10.87 0.44 10.82
N ASN A 119 10.45 0.42 12.08
CA ASN A 119 11.37 0.40 13.20
C ASN A 119 11.06 -0.74 14.18
N PRO A 120 12.08 -1.28 14.87
CA PRO A 120 11.82 -2.18 15.99
C PRO A 120 10.91 -1.50 17.02
N CYS A 121 9.91 -2.25 17.51
CA CYS A 121 8.92 -1.75 18.46
C CYS A 121 8.78 -2.74 19.61
N LYS A 122 8.92 -2.28 20.85
CA LYS A 122 8.79 -3.12 22.06
C LYS A 122 7.55 -2.78 22.87
N GLU A 123 7.09 -1.54 22.75
CA GLU A 123 5.92 -1.02 23.43
C GLU A 123 5.17 -0.13 22.45
N TYR A 124 3.85 -0.20 22.44
CA TYR A 124 3.06 0.62 21.56
C TYR A 124 1.79 1.13 22.26
N PRO A 125 1.57 2.46 22.29
CA PRO A 125 0.35 3.05 22.81
C PRO A 125 -0.79 2.87 21.78
N VAL A 126 -1.89 2.27 22.21
CA VAL A 126 -3.01 1.94 21.35
C VAL A 126 -3.96 3.12 21.19
N ASN A 127 -4.44 3.33 19.96
CA ASN A 127 -5.58 4.18 19.65
C ASN A 127 -6.86 3.30 19.52
N TYR A 128 -7.24 2.95 18.29
CA TYR A 128 -8.15 1.86 18.01
C TYR A 128 -7.40 0.77 17.25
N CYS A 129 -7.28 -0.36 17.87
CA CYS A 129 -6.42 -1.45 17.39
C CYS A 129 -7.19 -2.74 17.19
N VAL A 130 -7.00 -3.34 16.03
CA VAL A 130 -7.43 -4.70 15.71
C VAL A 130 -6.22 -5.58 15.55
N SER A 131 -6.23 -6.78 16.10
CA SER A 131 -5.15 -7.75 15.94
C SER A 131 -5.66 -9.07 15.37
N GLN A 132 -4.76 -9.80 14.72
CA GLN A 132 -5.04 -11.16 14.25
C GLN A 132 -3.81 -12.03 14.43
N THR A 133 -4.01 -13.24 14.93
CA THR A 133 -2.96 -14.25 15.11
C THR A 133 -2.92 -15.18 13.91
N ILE A 134 -1.72 -15.46 13.45
CA ILE A 134 -1.39 -16.41 12.38
C ILE A 134 -0.64 -17.56 13.01
N HIS A 135 -1.05 -18.79 12.71
CA HIS A 135 -0.42 -20.03 13.17
C HIS A 135 -0.05 -20.93 11.99
N GLY A 136 0.75 -21.94 12.25
CA GLY A 136 1.16 -22.97 11.30
C GLY A 136 2.66 -23.02 11.12
N ASP A 137 3.12 -23.10 9.88
CA ASP A 137 4.55 -23.11 9.55
C ASP A 137 5.25 -21.77 9.90
N LEU A 138 4.48 -20.74 10.09
CA LEU A 138 4.85 -19.44 10.63
C LEU A 138 3.89 -19.07 11.76
N SER A 139 4.43 -18.51 12.85
CA SER A 139 3.61 -17.92 13.91
C SER A 139 3.86 -16.44 13.99
N ALA A 140 2.79 -15.65 13.87
CA ALA A 140 2.87 -14.19 13.94
C ALA A 140 1.61 -13.61 14.60
N LYS A 141 1.71 -12.40 15.14
CA LYS A 141 0.56 -11.58 15.48
C LYS A 141 0.71 -10.25 14.81
N VAL A 142 -0.33 -9.83 14.12
CA VAL A 142 -0.37 -8.57 13.38
C VAL A 142 -1.40 -7.67 14.03
N TYR A 143 -1.06 -6.39 14.11
CA TYR A 143 -1.92 -5.35 14.66
C TYR A 143 -2.09 -4.25 13.63
N LEU A 144 -3.30 -3.75 13.51
CA LEU A 144 -3.70 -2.59 12.73
C LEU A 144 -4.26 -1.55 13.68
N ASP A 145 -3.57 -0.42 13.82
CA ASP A 145 -3.96 0.65 14.74
C ASP A 145 -4.00 2.01 14.06
N MET A 146 -5.00 2.79 14.39
CA MET A 146 -5.12 4.18 13.96
C MET A 146 -6.11 4.94 14.85
N PRO A 147 -6.04 6.29 14.90
CA PRO A 147 -7.04 7.10 15.58
C PRO A 147 -8.44 6.94 14.95
N GLU A 148 -9.51 7.08 15.74
CA GLU A 148 -10.89 6.94 15.28
C GLU A 148 -11.23 7.76 14.04
N THR A 149 -10.73 8.99 13.96
CA THR A 149 -10.91 9.85 12.79
C THR A 149 -10.29 9.27 11.52
N THR A 150 -9.15 8.60 11.66
CA THR A 150 -8.49 7.89 10.57
C THR A 150 -9.24 6.61 10.21
N CYS A 151 -9.77 5.88 11.22
CA CYS A 151 -10.61 4.70 11.00
C CYS A 151 -11.82 5.00 10.11
N ILE A 152 -12.52 6.11 10.35
CA ILE A 152 -13.68 6.55 9.57
C ILE A 152 -13.30 6.70 8.09
N SER A 153 -12.22 7.42 7.82
CA SER A 153 -11.75 7.66 6.45
C SER A 153 -11.21 6.39 5.78
N PHE A 154 -10.51 5.56 6.53
CA PHE A 154 -10.03 4.26 6.06
C PHE A 154 -11.20 3.35 5.67
N ALA A 155 -12.17 3.17 6.56
CA ALA A 155 -13.35 2.35 6.32
C ALA A 155 -14.16 2.88 5.12
N SER A 156 -14.35 4.20 5.03
CA SER A 156 -15.06 4.83 3.91
C SER A 156 -14.43 4.49 2.56
N ARG A 157 -13.09 4.52 2.47
CA ARG A 157 -12.37 4.12 1.25
C ARG A 157 -12.46 2.62 1.00
N TYR A 158 -12.31 1.82 2.04
CA TYR A 158 -12.31 0.36 1.94
C TYR A 158 -13.61 -0.21 1.38
N VAL A 159 -14.76 0.25 1.92
CA VAL A 159 -16.08 -0.22 1.44
C VAL A 159 -16.69 0.65 0.34
N ASN A 160 -16.00 1.75 -0.04
CA ASN A 160 -16.49 2.74 -1.00
C ASN A 160 -17.86 3.34 -0.63
N GLU A 161 -18.03 3.64 0.68
CA GLU A 161 -19.21 4.30 1.25
C GLU A 161 -18.77 5.42 2.19
N GLU A 162 -19.57 6.46 2.38
CA GLU A 162 -19.24 7.58 3.25
C GLU A 162 -19.69 7.31 4.68
N PHE A 163 -18.74 7.18 5.61
CA PHE A 163 -18.98 7.17 7.04
C PHE A 163 -18.67 8.55 7.63
N THR A 164 -19.47 8.98 8.60
CA THR A 164 -19.34 10.30 9.26
C THR A 164 -19.05 10.18 10.75
N GLU A 165 -19.18 9.00 11.32
CA GLU A 165 -18.95 8.72 12.75
C GLU A 165 -18.29 7.36 12.92
N PHE A 166 -17.62 7.18 14.06
CA PHE A 166 -16.97 5.94 14.42
C PHE A 166 -17.98 4.99 15.04
N ASP A 167 -18.50 4.05 14.26
CA ASP A 167 -19.53 3.11 14.63
C ASP A 167 -19.10 1.63 14.41
N GLU A 168 -20.03 0.71 14.61
CA GLU A 168 -19.79 -0.73 14.44
C GLU A 168 -19.43 -1.12 13.00
N TYR A 169 -19.88 -0.38 11.99
CA TYR A 169 -19.56 -0.65 10.59
C TYR A 169 -18.12 -0.24 10.27
N VAL A 170 -17.66 0.88 10.82
CA VAL A 170 -16.27 1.30 10.73
C VAL A 170 -15.36 0.26 11.40
N GLN A 171 -15.72 -0.19 12.62
CA GLN A 171 -14.96 -1.21 13.34
C GLN A 171 -14.88 -2.52 12.55
N ALA A 172 -16.03 -3.02 12.06
CA ALA A 172 -16.10 -4.23 11.25
C ALA A 172 -15.27 -4.12 9.95
N SER A 173 -15.19 -2.94 9.35
CA SER A 173 -14.38 -2.71 8.15
C SER A 173 -12.89 -2.89 8.40
N LEU A 174 -12.38 -2.48 9.57
CA LEU A 174 -10.97 -2.70 9.93
C LEU A 174 -10.67 -4.17 10.18
N GLU A 175 -11.56 -4.85 10.90
CA GLU A 175 -11.46 -6.30 11.15
C GLU A 175 -11.47 -7.09 9.83
N ASP A 176 -12.39 -6.73 8.92
CA ASP A 176 -12.51 -7.36 7.60
C ASP A 176 -11.28 -7.13 6.74
N PHE A 177 -10.76 -5.90 6.68
CA PHE A 177 -9.53 -5.59 5.94
C PHE A 177 -8.35 -6.41 6.45
N LEU A 178 -8.14 -6.48 7.78
CA LEU A 178 -7.03 -7.25 8.35
C LEU A 178 -7.18 -8.75 8.04
N ASN A 179 -8.38 -9.28 8.18
CA ASN A 179 -8.69 -10.68 7.87
C ASN A 179 -8.52 -10.99 6.38
N LEU A 180 -8.97 -10.10 5.50
CA LEU A 180 -8.80 -10.23 4.05
C LEU A 180 -7.31 -10.25 3.68
N HIS A 181 -6.54 -9.27 4.17
CA HIS A 181 -5.11 -9.17 3.90
C HIS A 181 -4.34 -10.42 4.36
N ASN A 182 -4.55 -10.85 5.59
CA ASN A 182 -3.91 -12.05 6.14
C ASN A 182 -4.37 -13.33 5.41
N GLY A 183 -5.62 -13.38 4.96
CA GLY A 183 -6.13 -14.46 4.10
C GLY A 183 -5.42 -14.53 2.75
N LEU A 184 -5.24 -13.39 2.10
CA LEU A 184 -4.46 -13.29 0.85
C LEU A 184 -3.00 -13.66 1.07
N TYR A 185 -2.41 -13.26 2.20
CA TYR A 185 -1.05 -13.66 2.57
C TYR A 185 -0.94 -15.17 2.75
N ASN A 186 -1.89 -15.82 3.44
CA ASN A 186 -1.93 -17.28 3.58
C ASN A 186 -1.93 -17.98 2.21
N VAL A 187 -2.79 -17.54 1.29
CA VAL A 187 -2.85 -18.09 -0.07
C VAL A 187 -1.52 -17.87 -0.82
N ASN A 188 -0.92 -16.68 -0.69
CA ASN A 188 0.35 -16.36 -1.32
C ASN A 188 1.47 -17.26 -0.82
N ILE A 189 1.62 -17.42 0.50
CA ILE A 189 2.66 -18.28 1.11
C ILE A 189 2.44 -19.77 0.76
N SER A 190 1.20 -20.22 0.73
CA SER A 190 0.88 -21.59 0.30
C SER A 190 1.33 -21.85 -1.14
N ASN A 191 1.03 -20.91 -2.05
CA ASN A 191 1.37 -21.06 -3.47
C ASN A 191 2.87 -20.89 -3.76
N THR A 192 3.57 -20.01 -3.05
CA THR A 192 4.98 -19.68 -3.34
C THR A 192 5.96 -20.56 -2.58
N LEU A 193 5.66 -20.88 -1.31
CA LEU A 193 6.57 -21.59 -0.41
C LEU A 193 6.07 -22.98 0.00
N GLY A 194 4.83 -23.36 -0.39
CA GLY A 194 4.22 -24.62 0.00
C GLY A 194 3.98 -24.75 1.50
N LYS A 195 3.76 -23.62 2.19
CA LYS A 195 3.54 -23.54 3.63
C LYS A 195 2.06 -23.37 3.95
N GLU A 196 1.62 -23.98 5.04
CA GLU A 196 0.24 -23.88 5.50
C GLU A 196 0.14 -22.99 6.73
N LEU A 197 -0.73 -22.00 6.66
CA LEU A 197 -1.04 -21.07 7.73
C LEU A 197 -2.52 -21.19 8.10
N THR A 198 -2.82 -20.90 9.36
CA THR A 198 -4.19 -20.82 9.90
C THR A 198 -4.37 -19.47 10.59
N LEU A 199 -5.50 -18.83 10.34
CA LEU A 199 -5.82 -17.53 10.92
C LEU A 199 -6.83 -17.70 12.05
N GLU A 200 -6.59 -17.03 13.18
CA GLU A 200 -7.63 -16.82 14.18
C GLU A 200 -8.60 -15.71 13.72
N ALA A 201 -9.74 -15.57 14.38
CA ALA A 201 -10.60 -14.41 14.13
C ALA A 201 -9.87 -13.12 14.56
N PRO A 202 -10.10 -12.00 13.86
CA PRO A 202 -9.62 -10.71 14.35
C PRO A 202 -10.20 -10.38 15.74
N GLU A 203 -9.42 -9.68 16.55
CA GLU A 203 -9.79 -9.28 17.90
C GLU A 203 -9.48 -7.78 18.09
N VAL A 204 -10.39 -7.07 18.74
CA VAL A 204 -10.15 -5.69 19.17
C VAL A 204 -9.23 -5.74 20.40
N VAL A 205 -8.15 -4.95 20.35
CA VAL A 205 -7.22 -4.80 21.46
C VAL A 205 -7.72 -3.69 22.37
N SER A 206 -7.97 -4.03 23.63
CA SER A 206 -8.53 -3.11 24.64
C SER A 206 -7.50 -2.52 25.60
N ASP A 207 -6.24 -2.97 25.52
CA ASP A 207 -5.17 -2.47 26.36
C ASP A 207 -4.69 -1.11 25.87
N GLU A 208 -4.40 -0.19 26.78
CA GLU A 208 -3.88 1.14 26.43
C GLU A 208 -2.42 1.10 25.96
N LEU A 209 -1.66 0.09 26.37
CA LEU A 209 -0.26 -0.14 26.01
C LEU A 209 -0.05 -1.61 25.69
N ILE A 210 0.50 -1.91 24.51
CA ILE A 210 0.86 -3.27 24.12
C ILE A 210 2.36 -3.46 24.40
N GLU A 211 2.69 -4.50 25.18
CA GLU A 211 4.06 -5.00 25.31
C GLU A 211 4.31 -6.04 24.23
N LEU A 212 5.37 -5.83 23.44
CA LEU A 212 5.70 -6.61 22.26
C LEU A 212 6.99 -7.39 22.46
N SER A 213 7.15 -8.47 21.72
CA SER A 213 8.40 -9.22 21.71
C SER A 213 9.57 -8.44 21.11
N SER A 214 10.80 -8.87 21.38
CA SER A 214 12.00 -8.22 20.82
C SER A 214 12.14 -8.32 19.29
N SER A 215 11.29 -9.14 18.65
CA SER A 215 11.22 -9.33 17.19
C SER A 215 10.02 -8.63 16.56
N SER A 216 9.51 -7.59 17.18
CA SER A 216 8.37 -6.82 16.69
C SER A 216 8.81 -5.54 15.99
N TYR A 217 8.07 -5.17 14.95
CA TYR A 217 8.35 -4.00 14.11
C TYR A 217 7.07 -3.19 13.91
N LEU A 218 7.23 -1.88 13.93
CA LEU A 218 6.19 -0.90 13.58
C LEU A 218 6.43 -0.37 12.18
N LEU A 219 5.45 -0.56 11.30
CA LEU A 219 5.34 0.11 10.02
C LEU A 219 4.32 1.24 10.14
N GLN A 220 4.73 2.46 9.81
CA GLN A 220 3.83 3.60 9.73
C GLN A 220 3.62 4.01 8.27
N VAL A 221 2.37 4.17 7.89
CA VAL A 221 1.96 4.59 6.55
C VAL A 221 1.07 5.83 6.68
N MET A 222 1.44 6.90 6.00
CA MET A 222 0.69 8.15 6.00
C MET A 222 -0.17 8.26 4.75
N TYR A 223 -1.45 8.50 4.97
CA TYR A 223 -2.41 8.97 3.97
C TYR A 223 -2.75 10.45 4.20
N PRO A 224 -3.35 11.17 3.24
CA PRO A 224 -3.84 12.53 3.46
C PRO A 224 -4.84 12.67 4.61
N PHE A 225 -5.54 11.58 4.96
CA PHE A 225 -6.52 11.55 6.04
C PHE A 225 -5.97 11.10 7.40
N GLY A 226 -4.71 10.65 7.48
CA GLY A 226 -4.08 10.25 8.73
C GLY A 226 -3.01 9.19 8.61
N VAL A 227 -2.44 8.80 9.75
CA VAL A 227 -1.40 7.76 9.84
C VAL A 227 -2.03 6.44 10.26
N ILE A 228 -1.67 5.39 9.53
CA ILE A 228 -2.01 4.00 9.81
C ILE A 228 -0.77 3.31 10.34
N ASN A 229 -0.93 2.55 11.41
CA ASN A 229 0.15 1.82 12.06
C ASN A 229 -0.10 0.31 11.92
N PHE A 230 0.87 -0.40 11.37
CA PHE A 230 0.91 -1.85 11.35
C PHE A 230 2.04 -2.32 12.26
N ILE A 231 1.73 -3.25 13.15
CA ILE A 231 2.73 -3.85 14.03
C ILE A 231 2.80 -5.34 13.72
N PHE A 232 4.02 -5.82 13.51
CA PHE A 232 4.29 -7.22 13.19
C PHE A 232 5.07 -7.82 14.34
N GLU A 233 4.51 -8.81 14.96
CA GLU A 233 5.15 -9.63 15.98
C GLU A 233 5.38 -11.04 15.44
N LEU A 234 6.62 -11.29 14.97
CA LEU A 234 7.00 -12.64 14.55
C LEU A 234 7.36 -13.47 15.79
N LYS A 235 6.63 -14.54 15.98
CA LYS A 235 6.93 -15.54 17.01
C LYS A 235 7.83 -16.60 16.39
N LYS A 236 9.08 -16.63 16.82
CA LYS A 236 10.04 -17.68 16.43
C LYS A 236 9.75 -18.99 17.15
#